data_3ddd6747474feb26d3e08c1f1d2a505d
#
_entry.id   3ddd6747474feb26d3e08c1f1d2a505d
#
_cell.length_a   1.000
_cell.length_b   1.000
_cell.length_c   1.000
_cell.angle_alpha   90.00
_cell.angle_beta   90.00
_cell.angle_gamma   90.00
#
_symmetry.space_group_name_H-M   'P 1'
#
loop_
_entity.id
_entity.type
_entity.pdbx_description
1 polymer ?
#
loop_
_entity_poly.entity_id
_entity_poly.type
_entity_poly.pdbx_seq_one_letter_code
_entity_poly.pdbx_strand_id
1 'polypeptide(L)'
;MKLYFIFTVCLVGTSFGNSLAQKQQVTLNLKNVSLYELFNQIKEQTGLRFLYNAEQLDGLANVSVQAQNEKVSDVLNKVFSGKALTYDCDGKVIIVKKQEILPQTIKAKIISGKVTDYRDNPLPGVTIQIKGTAVGTSTNSSGVYSLPIATSDAVLI
;
A
#
# COMPACT_ATOMS: atom_id res chain seq x y z
N MET A 1 48.12 -24.48 -37.57
CA MET A 1 48.15 -23.99 -36.20
C MET A 1 46.86 -23.18 -35.98
N LYS A 2 45.84 -23.79 -35.36
CA LYS A 2 44.52 -23.18 -35.14
C LYS A 2 44.50 -22.58 -33.74
N LEU A 3 44.35 -21.24 -33.68
CA LEU A 3 44.28 -20.44 -32.44
C LEU A 3 42.84 -20.43 -31.98
N TYR A 4 42.53 -21.16 -30.89
CA TYR A 4 41.23 -21.13 -30.22
C TYR A 4 41.17 -19.92 -29.26
N PHE A 5 40.34 -18.94 -29.62
CA PHE A 5 40.04 -17.82 -28.75
C PHE A 5 38.98 -18.21 -27.77
N ILE A 6 39.35 -18.50 -26.53
CA ILE A 6 38.38 -18.79 -25.44
C ILE A 6 37.87 -17.44 -24.94
N PHE A 7 36.63 -17.13 -25.32
CA PHE A 7 35.90 -15.97 -24.82
C PHE A 7 35.28 -16.35 -23.47
N THR A 8 35.97 -16.00 -22.39
CA THR A 8 35.42 -16.15 -21.02
C THR A 8 34.40 -15.05 -20.79
N VAL A 9 33.12 -15.36 -20.97
CA VAL A 9 32.01 -14.50 -20.60
C VAL A 9 31.89 -14.54 -19.06
N CYS A 10 32.37 -13.49 -18.41
CA CYS A 10 32.16 -13.26 -16.99
C CYS A 10 30.67 -12.87 -16.77
N LEU A 11 29.86 -13.86 -16.40
CA LEU A 11 28.44 -13.66 -16.08
C LEU A 11 28.37 -12.96 -14.71
N VAL A 12 28.31 -11.65 -14.71
CA VAL A 12 27.98 -10.87 -13.51
C VAL A 12 26.50 -11.12 -13.21
N GLY A 13 26.24 -12.06 -12.33
CA GLY A 13 24.90 -12.36 -11.83
C GLY A 13 24.38 -11.19 -10.99
N THR A 14 23.63 -10.28 -11.61
CA THR A 14 22.79 -9.35 -10.87
C THR A 14 21.61 -10.16 -10.31
N SER A 15 21.69 -10.50 -9.04
CA SER A 15 20.58 -11.11 -8.30
C SER A 15 19.48 -10.09 -8.11
N PHE A 16 18.68 -9.85 -9.14
CA PHE A 16 17.37 -9.26 -8.96
C PHE A 16 16.50 -10.32 -8.29
N GLY A 17 16.13 -10.11 -7.05
CA GLY A 17 15.17 -10.93 -6.31
C GLY A 17 13.78 -10.86 -6.96
N ASN A 18 13.65 -11.50 -8.12
CA ASN A 18 12.36 -11.66 -8.79
C ASN A 18 11.55 -12.70 -8.03
N SER A 19 10.58 -12.26 -7.27
CA SER A 19 9.59 -13.14 -6.65
C SER A 19 9.01 -14.07 -7.73
N LEU A 20 9.10 -15.37 -7.52
CA LEU A 20 8.61 -16.38 -8.48
C LEU A 20 7.10 -16.24 -8.73
N ALA A 21 6.35 -15.76 -7.76
CA ALA A 21 4.92 -15.49 -7.90
C ALA A 21 4.59 -14.43 -8.96
N GLN A 22 5.51 -13.49 -9.25
CA GLN A 22 5.33 -12.48 -10.29
C GLN A 22 5.49 -13.05 -11.71
N LYS A 23 6.17 -14.20 -11.86
CA LYS A 23 6.44 -14.82 -13.17
C LYS A 23 5.46 -15.94 -13.50
N GLN A 24 4.80 -16.54 -12.51
CA GLN A 24 3.91 -17.66 -12.73
C GLN A 24 2.52 -17.19 -13.16
N GLN A 25 1.99 -17.88 -14.15
CA GLN A 25 0.68 -17.62 -14.74
C GLN A 25 -0.28 -18.76 -14.40
N VAL A 26 -1.57 -18.41 -14.27
CA VAL A 26 -2.64 -19.36 -13.99
C VAL A 26 -3.84 -19.12 -14.90
N THR A 27 -4.57 -20.19 -15.15
CA THR A 27 -5.86 -20.15 -15.83
C THR A 27 -6.93 -20.64 -14.85
N LEU A 28 -7.83 -19.74 -14.46
CA LEU A 28 -8.85 -19.98 -13.46
C LEU A 28 -10.24 -19.62 -14.01
N ASN A 29 -11.23 -20.43 -13.68
CA ASN A 29 -12.64 -20.13 -13.93
C ASN A 29 -13.46 -20.58 -12.70
N LEU A 30 -13.40 -19.79 -11.66
CA LEU A 30 -13.99 -20.10 -10.36
C LEU A 30 -15.18 -19.18 -10.09
N LYS A 31 -16.28 -19.75 -9.64
CA LYS A 31 -17.51 -19.01 -9.28
C LYS A 31 -17.90 -19.33 -7.86
N ASN A 32 -18.03 -18.29 -7.03
CA ASN A 32 -18.51 -18.38 -5.65
C ASN A 32 -17.77 -19.44 -4.81
N VAL A 33 -16.44 -19.44 -4.90
CA VAL A 33 -15.56 -20.34 -4.13
C VAL A 33 -14.92 -19.66 -2.95
N SER A 34 -14.50 -20.43 -1.94
CA SER A 34 -13.73 -19.92 -0.82
C SER A 34 -12.31 -19.52 -1.25
N LEU A 35 -11.63 -18.70 -0.45
CA LEU A 35 -10.21 -18.38 -0.67
C LEU A 35 -9.33 -19.64 -0.57
N TYR A 36 -9.70 -20.61 0.25
CA TYR A 36 -9.00 -21.89 0.36
C TYR A 36 -8.97 -22.65 -0.98
N GLU A 37 -10.13 -22.72 -1.62
CA GLU A 37 -10.25 -23.37 -2.92
C GLU A 37 -9.43 -22.63 -4.01
N LEU A 38 -9.50 -21.30 -4.01
CA LEU A 38 -8.68 -20.49 -4.92
C LEU A 38 -7.18 -20.77 -4.71
N PHE A 39 -6.71 -20.81 -3.46
CA PHE A 39 -5.29 -21.06 -3.16
C PHE A 39 -4.87 -22.48 -3.57
N ASN A 40 -5.74 -23.47 -3.38
CA ASN A 40 -5.48 -24.83 -3.85
C ASN A 40 -5.33 -24.90 -5.37
N GLN A 41 -6.22 -24.25 -6.11
CA GLN A 41 -6.17 -24.23 -7.58
C GLN A 41 -4.89 -23.55 -8.09
N ILE A 42 -4.48 -22.45 -7.48
CA ILE A 42 -3.20 -21.80 -7.80
C ILE A 42 -2.02 -22.70 -7.45
N LYS A 43 -2.04 -23.35 -6.29
CA LYS A 43 -0.99 -24.28 -5.85
C LYS A 43 -0.81 -25.45 -6.81
N GLU A 44 -1.90 -26.06 -7.26
CA GLU A 44 -1.88 -27.19 -8.20
C GLU A 44 -1.25 -26.81 -9.54
N GLN A 45 -1.55 -25.62 -10.05
CA GLN A 45 -1.03 -25.17 -11.35
C GLN A 45 0.41 -24.66 -11.28
N THR A 46 0.83 -24.09 -10.14
CA THR A 46 2.08 -23.34 -10.06
C THR A 46 3.11 -23.94 -9.11
N GLY A 47 2.68 -24.84 -8.20
CA GLY A 47 3.52 -25.34 -7.11
C GLY A 47 3.82 -24.30 -6.04
N LEU A 48 3.21 -23.12 -6.07
CA LEU A 48 3.30 -22.13 -5.01
C LEU A 48 2.57 -22.63 -3.75
N ARG A 49 3.11 -22.30 -2.59
CA ARG A 49 2.51 -22.65 -1.30
C ARG A 49 1.96 -21.39 -0.65
N PHE A 50 0.78 -21.49 -0.05
CA PHE A 50 0.16 -20.42 0.69
C PHE A 50 0.33 -20.66 2.19
N LEU A 51 0.81 -19.64 2.90
CA LEU A 51 0.86 -19.59 4.36
C LEU A 51 -0.11 -18.50 4.83
N TYR A 52 -1.06 -18.89 5.67
CA TYR A 52 -2.08 -17.99 6.21
C TYR A 52 -2.56 -18.47 7.57
N ASN A 53 -3.11 -17.57 8.38
CA ASN A 53 -3.86 -17.95 9.56
C ASN A 53 -5.33 -18.20 9.15
N ALA A 54 -5.86 -19.37 9.47
CA ALA A 54 -7.23 -19.77 9.13
C ALA A 54 -8.26 -18.76 9.66
N GLU A 55 -8.10 -18.29 10.91
CA GLU A 55 -8.98 -17.30 11.53
C GLU A 55 -9.08 -15.97 10.76
N GLN A 56 -8.04 -15.62 10.00
CA GLN A 56 -8.03 -14.41 9.18
C GLN A 56 -8.84 -14.54 7.89
N LEU A 57 -9.08 -15.77 7.46
CA LEU A 57 -9.85 -16.10 6.25
C LEU A 57 -11.30 -16.47 6.58
N ASP A 58 -11.58 -16.83 7.82
CA ASP A 58 -12.93 -17.21 8.26
C ASP A 58 -13.87 -16.00 8.19
N GLY A 59 -15.08 -16.24 7.70
CA GLY A 59 -16.10 -15.20 7.53
C GLY A 59 -15.89 -14.28 6.32
N LEU A 60 -14.82 -14.46 5.53
CA LEU A 60 -14.65 -13.71 4.28
C LEU A 60 -15.59 -14.24 3.21
N ALA A 61 -16.20 -13.31 2.48
CA ALA A 61 -17.08 -13.65 1.36
C ALA A 61 -16.35 -14.46 0.29
N ASN A 62 -17.05 -15.42 -0.29
CA ASN A 62 -16.60 -16.19 -1.44
C ASN A 62 -16.18 -15.27 -2.60
N VAL A 63 -15.33 -15.79 -3.45
CA VAL A 63 -14.79 -15.07 -4.58
C VAL A 63 -15.15 -15.73 -5.90
N SER A 64 -15.28 -14.91 -6.93
CA SER A 64 -15.40 -15.37 -8.31
C SER A 64 -14.25 -14.80 -9.11
N VAL A 65 -13.52 -15.65 -9.81
CA VAL A 65 -12.30 -15.29 -10.54
C VAL A 65 -12.31 -15.93 -11.91
N GLN A 66 -12.13 -15.12 -12.94
CA GLN A 66 -11.79 -15.56 -14.27
C GLN A 66 -10.42 -15.02 -14.64
N ALA A 67 -9.50 -15.88 -14.96
CA ALA A 67 -8.14 -15.56 -15.37
C ALA A 67 -7.73 -16.51 -16.51
N GLN A 68 -7.17 -15.96 -17.57
CA GLN A 68 -6.61 -16.74 -18.67
C GLN A 68 -5.14 -16.37 -18.82
N ASN A 69 -4.25 -17.28 -18.43
CA ASN A 69 -2.81 -17.07 -18.48
C ASN A 69 -2.37 -15.76 -17.80
N GLU A 70 -3.04 -15.40 -16.70
CA GLU A 70 -2.74 -14.21 -15.91
C GLU A 70 -1.70 -14.50 -14.83
N LYS A 71 -0.91 -13.50 -14.47
CA LYS A 71 0.04 -13.62 -13.37
C LYS A 71 -0.68 -13.85 -12.05
N VAL A 72 -0.12 -14.72 -11.21
CA VAL A 72 -0.66 -14.99 -9.88
C VAL A 72 -0.78 -13.71 -9.05
N SER A 73 0.19 -12.79 -9.15
CA SER A 73 0.15 -11.48 -8.49
C SER A 73 -1.09 -10.67 -8.88
N ASP A 74 -1.44 -10.64 -10.15
CA ASP A 74 -2.56 -9.85 -10.65
C ASP A 74 -3.90 -10.44 -10.20
N VAL A 75 -3.99 -11.78 -10.20
CA VAL A 75 -5.15 -12.50 -9.67
C VAL A 75 -5.32 -12.23 -8.17
N LEU A 76 -4.25 -12.32 -7.38
CA LEU A 76 -4.33 -12.06 -5.94
C LEU A 76 -4.68 -10.61 -5.64
N ASN A 77 -4.12 -9.64 -6.37
CA ASN A 77 -4.46 -8.23 -6.23
C ASN A 77 -5.95 -7.96 -6.50
N LYS A 78 -6.51 -8.59 -7.55
CA LYS A 78 -7.95 -8.48 -7.86
C LYS A 78 -8.81 -9.07 -6.75
N VAL A 79 -8.44 -10.23 -6.23
CA VAL A 79 -9.21 -10.96 -5.20
C VAL A 79 -9.15 -10.27 -3.84
N PHE A 80 -8.00 -9.70 -3.50
CA PHE A 80 -7.80 -9.03 -2.20
C PHE A 80 -8.29 -7.59 -2.20
N SER A 81 -8.55 -7.01 -3.38
CA SER A 81 -9.14 -5.69 -3.50
C SER A 81 -10.47 -5.61 -2.74
N GLY A 82 -10.58 -4.66 -1.80
CA GLY A 82 -11.75 -4.50 -0.93
C GLY A 82 -11.86 -5.51 0.22
N LYS A 83 -10.92 -6.44 0.35
CA LYS A 83 -10.77 -7.31 1.52
C LYS A 83 -9.55 -6.83 2.31
N ALA A 84 -9.65 -6.66 3.60
CA ALA A 84 -8.50 -6.24 4.42
C ALA A 84 -7.38 -7.31 4.45
N LEU A 85 -6.91 -7.72 3.26
CA LEU A 85 -5.87 -8.71 3.05
C LEU A 85 -4.75 -8.14 2.18
N THR A 86 -3.53 -8.55 2.49
CA THR A 86 -2.33 -8.33 1.70
C THR A 86 -1.51 -9.61 1.66
N TYR A 87 -0.47 -9.65 0.83
CA TYR A 87 0.44 -10.79 0.79
C TYR A 87 1.88 -10.37 0.54
N ASP A 88 2.80 -11.18 1.05
CA ASP A 88 4.21 -11.13 0.73
C ASP A 88 4.62 -12.40 -0.01
N CYS A 89 5.64 -12.31 -0.85
CA CYS A 89 6.19 -13.45 -1.57
C CYS A 89 7.62 -13.71 -1.12
N ASP A 90 7.85 -14.91 -0.61
CA ASP A 90 9.18 -15.42 -0.26
C ASP A 90 9.46 -16.69 -1.07
N GLY A 91 10.22 -16.56 -2.15
CA GLY A 91 10.50 -17.66 -3.06
C GLY A 91 9.22 -18.28 -3.64
N LYS A 92 8.92 -19.52 -3.23
CA LYS A 92 7.71 -20.27 -3.62
C LYS A 92 6.60 -20.19 -2.58
N VAL A 93 6.74 -19.35 -1.56
CA VAL A 93 5.74 -19.20 -0.49
C VAL A 93 5.07 -17.84 -0.61
N ILE A 94 3.75 -17.84 -0.63
CA ILE A 94 2.91 -16.63 -0.55
C ILE A 94 2.36 -16.57 0.88
N ILE A 95 2.74 -15.52 1.60
CA ILE A 95 2.32 -15.30 2.98
C ILE A 95 1.15 -14.32 2.94
N VAL A 96 -0.05 -14.80 3.20
CA VAL A 96 -1.26 -13.96 3.27
C VAL A 96 -1.38 -13.38 4.68
N LYS A 97 -1.58 -12.07 4.74
CA LYS A 97 -1.69 -11.32 6.00
C LYS A 97 -2.94 -10.46 6.00
N LYS A 98 -3.46 -10.18 7.18
CA LYS A 98 -4.45 -9.12 7.34
C LYS A 98 -3.76 -7.79 7.04
N GLN A 99 -4.39 -6.98 6.20
CA GLN A 99 -3.91 -5.62 5.97
C GLN A 99 -4.21 -4.82 7.24
N GLU A 100 -3.19 -4.52 8.02
CA GLU A 100 -3.31 -3.52 9.06
C GLU A 100 -3.53 -2.19 8.35
N ILE A 101 -4.74 -1.65 8.50
CA ILE A 101 -4.99 -0.26 8.14
C ILE A 101 -4.30 0.55 9.24
N LEU A 102 -2.98 0.70 9.11
CA LEU A 102 -2.32 1.77 9.84
C LEU A 102 -3.04 3.04 9.40
N PRO A 103 -3.56 3.85 10.35
CA PRO A 103 -4.09 5.14 9.99
C PRO A 103 -2.99 5.82 9.19
N GLN A 104 -3.27 6.07 7.90
CA GLN A 104 -2.32 6.81 7.08
C GLN A 104 -2.04 8.07 7.86
N THR A 105 -0.83 8.23 8.35
CA THR A 105 -0.33 9.50 8.85
C THR A 105 -0.35 10.39 7.63
N ILE A 106 -1.49 11.07 7.44
CA ILE A 106 -1.60 12.15 6.48
C ILE A 106 -0.45 13.06 6.89
N LYS A 107 0.57 13.21 6.04
CA LYS A 107 1.64 14.18 6.28
C LYS A 107 0.94 15.52 6.37
N ALA A 108 0.54 15.88 7.59
CA ALA A 108 -0.11 17.16 7.83
C ALA A 108 0.89 18.25 7.43
N LYS A 109 0.54 19.01 6.42
CA LYS A 109 1.31 20.19 6.05
C LYS A 109 1.06 21.23 7.16
N ILE A 110 2.13 21.69 7.80
CA ILE A 110 2.02 22.73 8.80
C ILE A 110 1.98 24.07 8.07
N ILE A 111 0.91 24.83 8.29
CA ILE A 111 0.82 26.24 7.90
C ILE A 111 1.12 27.08 9.12
N SER A 112 2.01 28.04 8.98
CA SER A 112 2.32 29.04 10.00
C SER A 112 2.19 30.44 9.43
N GLY A 113 1.83 31.37 10.27
CA GLY A 113 1.70 32.77 9.91
C GLY A 113 1.76 33.66 11.14
N LYS A 114 1.69 34.97 10.92
CA LYS A 114 1.68 36.00 11.98
C LYS A 114 0.43 36.87 11.81
N VAL A 115 -0.24 37.13 12.90
CA VAL A 115 -1.38 38.06 12.95
C VAL A 115 -0.91 39.35 13.65
N THR A 116 -1.14 40.48 13.00
CA THR A 116 -0.78 41.81 13.50
C THR A 116 -1.98 42.75 13.38
N ASP A 117 -1.94 43.84 14.12
CA ASP A 117 -2.83 44.98 13.90
C ASP A 117 -2.37 45.82 12.68
N TYR A 118 -3.06 46.93 12.43
CA TYR A 118 -2.75 47.86 11.32
C TYR A 118 -1.45 48.67 11.53
N ARG A 119 -0.81 48.54 12.70
CA ARG A 119 0.48 49.16 13.04
C ARG A 119 1.60 48.14 13.18
N ASP A 120 1.40 46.94 12.65
CA ASP A 120 2.33 45.81 12.72
C ASP A 120 2.61 45.26 14.12
N ASN A 121 1.81 45.62 15.15
CA ASN A 121 1.95 45.03 16.46
C ASN A 121 1.36 43.62 16.48
N PRO A 122 2.06 42.64 17.10
CA PRO A 122 1.57 41.27 17.17
C PRO A 122 0.29 41.19 18.01
N LEU A 123 -0.68 40.40 17.53
CA LEU A 123 -1.92 40.15 18.24
C LEU A 123 -1.90 38.72 18.83
N PRO A 124 -1.67 38.58 20.15
CA PRO A 124 -1.72 37.31 20.84
C PRO A 124 -3.17 36.86 21.11
N GLY A 125 -3.40 35.55 21.22
CA GLY A 125 -4.69 34.97 21.59
C GLY A 125 -5.75 35.01 20.49
N VAL A 126 -5.42 35.40 19.26
CA VAL A 126 -6.33 35.33 18.10
C VAL A 126 -6.55 33.89 17.73
N THR A 127 -7.81 33.49 17.65
CA THR A 127 -8.17 32.14 17.22
C THR A 127 -8.15 32.04 15.68
N ILE A 128 -7.44 31.06 15.18
CA ILE A 128 -7.37 30.70 13.75
C ILE A 128 -8.04 29.34 13.58
N GLN A 129 -9.03 29.24 12.71
CA GLN A 129 -9.78 28.02 12.50
C GLN A 129 -9.85 27.67 11.02
N ILE A 130 -9.86 26.38 10.71
CA ILE A 130 -10.13 25.90 9.34
C ILE A 130 -11.63 25.97 9.12
N LYS A 131 -12.06 26.76 8.13
CA LYS A 131 -13.47 26.94 7.79
C LYS A 131 -14.18 25.60 7.58
N GLY A 132 -15.31 25.42 8.26
CA GLY A 132 -16.12 24.20 8.18
C GLY A 132 -15.64 23.03 9.01
N THR A 133 -14.64 23.24 9.89
CA THR A 133 -14.12 22.20 10.80
C THR A 133 -14.02 22.69 12.23
N ALA A 134 -13.79 21.76 13.18
CA ALA A 134 -13.46 22.09 14.56
C ALA A 134 -11.94 22.26 14.80
N VAL A 135 -11.13 22.19 13.75
CA VAL A 135 -9.66 22.26 13.85
C VAL A 135 -9.22 23.72 13.86
N GLY A 136 -8.52 24.13 14.91
CA GLY A 136 -8.03 25.49 15.06
C GLY A 136 -6.83 25.58 16.00
N THR A 137 -6.26 26.78 16.11
CA THR A 137 -5.15 27.12 17.00
C THR A 137 -5.28 28.60 17.43
N SER A 138 -4.46 29.04 18.38
CA SER A 138 -4.40 30.46 18.78
C SER A 138 -2.99 31.01 18.58
N THR A 139 -2.90 32.31 18.30
CA THR A 139 -1.61 33.01 18.20
C THR A 139 -0.92 33.09 19.56
N ASN A 140 0.39 32.93 19.55
CA ASN A 140 1.24 33.09 20.74
C ASN A 140 1.49 34.59 21.06
N SER A 141 2.32 34.88 22.08
CA SER A 141 2.68 36.25 22.49
C SER A 141 3.32 37.10 21.39
N SER A 142 3.91 36.47 20.37
CA SER A 142 4.48 37.15 19.20
C SER A 142 3.52 37.22 18.00
N GLY A 143 2.22 36.89 18.20
CA GLY A 143 1.22 36.87 17.16
C GLY A 143 1.36 35.70 16.17
N VAL A 144 2.24 34.74 16.42
CA VAL A 144 2.52 33.63 15.50
C VAL A 144 1.59 32.45 15.78
N TYR A 145 1.05 31.85 14.72
CA TYR A 145 0.31 30.59 14.78
C TYR A 145 0.95 29.49 13.94
N SER A 146 0.65 28.25 14.29
CA SER A 146 1.03 27.05 13.56
C SER A 146 -0.14 26.08 13.59
N LEU A 147 -0.60 25.62 12.42
CA LEU A 147 -1.78 24.79 12.27
C LEU A 147 -1.51 23.65 11.27
N PRO A 148 -1.67 22.38 11.67
CA PRO A 148 -1.57 21.26 10.74
C PRO A 148 -2.82 21.19 9.86
N ILE A 149 -2.66 21.10 8.55
CA ILE A 149 -3.73 20.92 7.58
C ILE A 149 -3.59 19.59 6.83
N ALA A 150 -4.72 18.95 6.57
CA ALA A 150 -4.78 17.68 5.84
C ALA A 150 -4.92 17.87 4.32
N THR A 151 -5.40 19.02 3.85
CA THR A 151 -5.66 19.32 2.45
C THR A 151 -5.05 20.66 2.04
N SER A 152 -4.71 20.82 0.76
CA SER A 152 -4.15 22.06 0.21
C SER A 152 -5.17 23.19 0.11
N ASP A 153 -6.47 22.89 0.14
CA ASP A 153 -7.56 23.83 -0.13
C ASP A 153 -8.23 24.35 1.17
N ALA A 154 -7.53 24.24 2.30
CA ALA A 154 -8.02 24.73 3.59
C ALA A 154 -8.09 26.26 3.60
N VAL A 155 -9.27 26.82 3.93
CA VAL A 155 -9.49 28.25 4.15
C VAL A 155 -9.42 28.52 5.65
N LEU A 156 -8.57 29.48 6.05
CA LEU A 156 -8.46 29.92 7.44
C LEU A 156 -9.42 31.10 7.68
N ILE A 157 -10.03 31.13 8.85
CA ILE A 157 -10.89 32.19 9.36
C ILE A 157 -10.50 32.55 10.79
#